data_5c81ac1d0e20536af614a6307441e215
#
_entry.id   5c81ac1d0e20536af614a6307441e215
#
_cell.length_a   1.000
_cell.length_b   1.000
_cell.length_c   1.000
_cell.angle_alpha   90.00
_cell.angle_beta   90.00
_cell.angle_gamma   90.00
#
_symmetry.space_group_name_H-M   'P 1'
#
loop_
_entity.id
_entity.type
_entity.pdbx_description
1 polymer ?
#
loop_
_entity_poly.entity_id
_entity_poly.type
_entity_poly.pdbx_seq_one_letter_code
_entity_poly.pdbx_strand_id
1 'polypeptide(L)'
;SKWEIGREEFYKQCYEFCMTNASNAREQEKNIGLSADYSREFFTLDPRLTKTVYETFEMMFKQGLVYRDKRIVNVCPNCKTALADIDTQHEERRGIFAYIKYPVVGSKDKYIMVATTRPETMLGDSAVAVNPKDERYLEFIGKKVLLPIQNKEIPVIADESVDMEMGTGAVKVTPAHSPIDFELGKKHNLEIVNVINEEGKMTGDIPKKYKGLDTISCSKQLCEDLDKLGLLEEIQNIKHEVAVCERCLTPVEPIISNQWYLNVNQLAKKALDSLKSGETKVIPKGQQRALEFFYENIQPWCISRQLWWGQRIPVWYSGGKKVYDWLNENEGKTVKDFETEF
;
A
#
# COMPACT_ATOMS: atom_id res chain seq x y z
N SER A 1 1.23 -22.42 13.35
CA SER A 1 0.95 -21.06 12.88
C SER A 1 -0.43 -20.59 13.31
N LYS A 2 -0.71 -19.28 13.26
CA LYS A 2 -2.06 -18.76 13.60
C LYS A 2 -3.19 -19.41 12.77
N TRP A 3 -2.91 -19.80 11.54
CA TRP A 3 -3.87 -20.45 10.64
C TRP A 3 -4.25 -21.88 11.06
N GLU A 4 -3.37 -22.57 11.80
CA GLU A 4 -3.61 -23.94 12.29
C GLU A 4 -4.47 -23.94 13.55
N ILE A 5 -4.23 -22.99 14.46
CA ILE A 5 -4.94 -22.94 15.75
C ILE A 5 -6.27 -22.17 15.69
N GLY A 6 -6.48 -21.39 14.64
CA GLY A 6 -7.69 -20.57 14.50
C GLY A 6 -7.65 -19.26 15.28
N ARG A 7 -8.60 -18.35 14.94
CA ARG A 7 -8.56 -16.96 15.42
C ARG A 7 -8.80 -16.83 16.93
N GLU A 8 -9.73 -17.57 17.49
CA GLU A 8 -10.09 -17.46 18.90
C GLU A 8 -8.98 -17.94 19.80
N GLU A 9 -8.43 -19.11 19.52
CA GLU A 9 -7.33 -19.67 20.31
C GLU A 9 -6.05 -18.80 20.16
N PHE A 10 -5.76 -18.30 18.95
CA PHE A 10 -4.68 -17.36 18.73
C PHE A 10 -4.85 -16.09 19.59
N TYR A 11 -6.04 -15.52 19.63
CA TYR A 11 -6.33 -14.31 20.40
C TYR A 11 -6.14 -14.58 21.92
N LYS A 12 -6.65 -15.71 22.39
CA LYS A 12 -6.52 -16.13 23.79
C LYS A 12 -5.06 -16.27 24.20
N GLN A 13 -4.26 -16.99 23.41
CA GLN A 13 -2.83 -17.15 23.68
C GLN A 13 -2.08 -15.82 23.66
N CYS A 14 -2.37 -14.94 22.71
CA CYS A 14 -1.78 -13.60 22.68
C CYS A 14 -2.17 -12.80 23.93
N TYR A 15 -3.43 -12.86 24.33
CA TYR A 15 -3.90 -12.14 25.53
C TYR A 15 -3.19 -12.62 26.81
N GLU A 16 -3.13 -13.93 27.02
CA GLU A 16 -2.43 -14.54 28.17
C GLU A 16 -0.94 -14.17 28.18
N PHE A 17 -0.29 -14.22 27.03
CA PHE A 17 1.11 -13.79 26.87
C PHE A 17 1.29 -12.31 27.22
N CYS A 18 0.44 -11.44 26.71
CA CYS A 18 0.51 -10.01 27.00
C CYS A 18 0.28 -9.71 28.49
N MET A 19 -0.71 -10.34 29.13
CA MET A 19 -0.99 -10.11 30.54
C MET A 19 0.15 -10.56 31.45
N THR A 20 0.75 -11.72 31.17
CA THR A 20 1.91 -12.23 31.90
C THR A 20 3.10 -11.28 31.75
N ASN A 21 3.40 -10.85 30.54
CA ASN A 21 4.54 -9.94 30.31
C ASN A 21 4.30 -8.53 30.84
N ALA A 22 3.08 -8.01 30.79
CA ALA A 22 2.73 -6.71 31.38
C ALA A 22 2.99 -6.71 32.92
N SER A 23 2.64 -7.79 33.57
CA SER A 23 2.95 -7.94 35.04
C SER A 23 4.44 -7.90 35.29
N ASN A 24 5.23 -8.64 34.50
CA ASN A 24 6.70 -8.67 34.63
C ASN A 24 7.33 -7.30 34.33
N ALA A 25 6.88 -6.64 33.28
CA ALA A 25 7.36 -5.31 32.88
C ALA A 25 7.11 -4.29 34.01
N ARG A 26 5.91 -4.30 34.60
CA ARG A 26 5.54 -3.41 35.69
C ARG A 26 6.47 -3.58 36.91
N GLU A 27 6.81 -4.82 37.29
CA GLU A 27 7.74 -5.07 38.38
C GLU A 27 9.16 -4.59 38.04
N GLN A 28 9.60 -4.77 36.79
CA GLN A 28 10.90 -4.26 36.36
C GLN A 28 10.92 -2.72 36.36
N GLU A 29 9.87 -2.06 35.89
CA GLU A 29 9.73 -0.61 35.91
C GLU A 29 9.80 -0.04 37.34
N LYS A 30 9.11 -0.67 38.29
CA LYS A 30 9.20 -0.31 39.72
C LYS A 30 10.60 -0.47 40.28
N ASN A 31 11.28 -1.57 39.92
CA ASN A 31 12.62 -1.87 40.41
C ASN A 31 13.68 -0.88 39.89
N ILE A 32 13.51 -0.34 38.70
CA ILE A 32 14.37 0.74 38.14
C ILE A 32 13.96 2.13 38.61
N GLY A 33 12.90 2.24 39.41
CA GLY A 33 12.46 3.50 40.02
C GLY A 33 11.60 4.38 39.06
N LEU A 34 10.92 3.78 38.06
CA LEU A 34 10.00 4.53 37.24
C LEU A 34 8.84 5.12 38.04
N SER A 35 8.73 6.44 38.06
CA SER A 35 7.71 7.17 38.80
C SER A 35 6.44 7.32 37.96
N ALA A 36 5.62 6.27 37.96
CA ALA A 36 4.33 6.24 37.27
C ALA A 36 3.19 5.97 38.26
N ASP A 37 1.99 6.41 37.94
CA ASP A 37 0.79 6.08 38.69
C ASP A 37 0.19 4.77 38.18
N TYR A 38 0.68 3.67 38.72
CA TYR A 38 0.23 2.31 38.37
C TYR A 38 -1.24 2.04 38.71
N SER A 39 -1.89 2.89 39.53
CA SER A 39 -3.32 2.75 39.82
C SER A 39 -4.21 3.16 38.61
N ARG A 40 -3.66 3.90 37.68
CA ARG A 40 -4.31 4.36 36.45
C ARG A 40 -3.78 3.67 35.20
N GLU A 41 -3.26 2.49 35.34
CA GLU A 41 -2.81 1.66 34.22
C GLU A 41 -3.99 1.21 33.35
N PHE A 42 -3.80 1.23 32.04
CA PHE A 42 -4.77 0.78 31.05
C PHE A 42 -4.12 -0.17 30.06
N PHE A 43 -4.82 -1.23 29.72
CA PHE A 43 -4.48 -2.06 28.58
C PHE A 43 -5.29 -1.60 27.37
N THR A 44 -4.64 -1.45 26.21
CA THR A 44 -5.29 -0.88 25.01
C THR A 44 -6.48 -1.68 24.47
N LEU A 45 -6.60 -2.96 24.83
CA LEU A 45 -7.73 -3.82 24.47
C LEU A 45 -8.73 -4.01 25.64
N ASP A 46 -8.65 -3.22 26.69
CA ASP A 46 -9.66 -3.21 27.74
C ASP A 46 -11.05 -2.89 27.17
N PRO A 47 -12.12 -3.55 27.65
CA PRO A 47 -13.48 -3.35 27.14
C PRO A 47 -13.91 -1.87 27.13
N ARG A 48 -13.50 -1.10 28.12
CA ARG A 48 -13.78 0.34 28.21
C ARG A 48 -13.12 1.12 27.07
N LEU A 49 -11.86 0.84 26.76
CA LEU A 49 -11.14 1.50 25.66
C LEU A 49 -11.65 1.02 24.31
N THR A 50 -11.94 -0.26 24.19
CA THR A 50 -12.57 -0.83 23.00
C THR A 50 -13.90 -0.13 22.66
N LYS A 51 -14.74 0.13 23.68
CA LYS A 51 -15.99 0.88 23.52
C LYS A 51 -15.71 2.29 22.98
N THR A 52 -14.76 3.01 23.55
CA THR A 52 -14.37 4.35 23.08
C THR A 52 -13.87 4.35 21.63
N VAL A 53 -13.08 3.34 21.24
CA VAL A 53 -12.62 3.18 19.86
C VAL A 53 -13.80 2.99 18.91
N TYR A 54 -14.79 2.18 19.27
CA TYR A 54 -15.97 1.94 18.45
C TYR A 54 -16.86 3.19 18.32
N GLU A 55 -17.10 3.89 19.42
CA GLU A 55 -17.84 5.15 19.42
C GLU A 55 -17.14 6.21 18.57
N THR A 56 -15.82 6.29 18.65
CA THR A 56 -15.01 7.21 17.84
C THR A 56 -15.08 6.84 16.35
N PHE A 57 -14.98 5.56 16.01
CA PHE A 57 -15.15 5.09 14.63
C PHE A 57 -16.52 5.46 14.07
N GLU A 58 -17.59 5.18 14.82
CA GLU A 58 -18.95 5.50 14.43
C GLU A 58 -19.16 7.02 14.23
N MET A 59 -18.64 7.83 15.14
CA MET A 59 -18.70 9.28 15.04
C MET A 59 -18.01 9.79 13.77
N MET A 60 -16.79 9.32 13.50
CA MET A 60 -16.03 9.72 12.30
C MET A 60 -16.69 9.21 11.02
N PHE A 61 -17.28 8.01 11.04
CA PHE A 61 -18.02 7.47 9.90
C PHE A 61 -19.27 8.33 9.60
N LYS A 62 -20.06 8.70 10.62
CA LYS A 62 -21.22 9.60 10.47
C LYS A 62 -20.85 10.99 9.93
N GLN A 63 -19.62 11.45 10.20
CA GLN A 63 -19.09 12.71 9.67
C GLN A 63 -18.50 12.57 8.25
N GLY A 64 -18.51 11.36 7.66
CA GLY A 64 -17.92 11.09 6.35
C GLY A 64 -16.38 11.12 6.32
N LEU A 65 -15.72 11.11 7.49
CA LEU A 65 -14.27 11.09 7.58
C LEU A 65 -13.72 9.68 7.39
N VAL A 66 -14.44 8.66 7.88
CA VAL A 66 -14.06 7.25 7.66
C VAL A 66 -14.83 6.72 6.45
N TYR A 67 -14.12 6.11 5.53
CA TYR A 67 -14.68 5.57 4.29
C TYR A 67 -13.90 4.34 3.83
N ARG A 68 -14.53 3.55 2.96
CA ARG A 68 -13.90 2.40 2.31
C ARG A 68 -13.61 2.74 0.84
N ASP A 69 -12.39 2.49 0.40
CA ASP A 69 -12.00 2.78 -0.97
C ASP A 69 -11.00 1.74 -1.50
N LYS A 70 -10.94 1.65 -2.82
CA LYS A 70 -9.99 0.80 -3.55
C LYS A 70 -8.82 1.66 -3.99
N ARG A 71 -7.71 1.57 -3.26
CA ARG A 71 -6.49 2.33 -3.51
C ARG A 71 -5.26 1.42 -3.50
N ILE A 72 -4.18 1.95 -4.01
CA ILE A 72 -2.87 1.31 -3.84
C ILE A 72 -2.42 1.45 -2.39
N VAL A 73 -1.99 0.34 -1.81
CA VAL A 73 -1.46 0.27 -0.44
C VAL A 73 -0.23 -0.64 -0.41
N ASN A 74 0.68 -0.36 0.48
CA ASN A 74 1.77 -1.27 0.76
C ASN A 74 1.24 -2.50 1.49
N VAL A 75 1.55 -3.68 1.00
CA VAL A 75 1.21 -4.96 1.64
C VAL A 75 2.49 -5.72 1.96
N CYS A 76 2.58 -6.24 3.16
CA CYS A 76 3.65 -7.17 3.53
C CYS A 76 3.26 -8.59 3.12
N PRO A 77 3.96 -9.24 2.16
CA PRO A 77 3.62 -10.59 1.71
C PRO A 77 3.79 -11.65 2.82
N ASN A 78 4.73 -11.44 3.73
CA ASN A 78 5.00 -12.36 4.84
C ASN A 78 3.95 -12.22 5.97
N CYS A 79 3.65 -11.00 6.40
CA CYS A 79 2.65 -10.74 7.43
C CYS A 79 1.22 -10.85 6.91
N LYS A 80 1.02 -10.83 5.58
CA LYS A 80 -0.27 -10.84 4.87
C LYS A 80 -1.21 -9.74 5.36
N THR A 81 -0.70 -8.51 5.40
CA THR A 81 -1.44 -7.35 5.87
C THR A 81 -1.05 -6.07 5.15
N ALA A 82 -2.02 -5.18 4.98
CA ALA A 82 -1.77 -3.82 4.56
C ALA A 82 -0.98 -3.05 5.63
N LEU A 83 -0.18 -2.12 5.18
CA LEU A 83 0.68 -1.25 5.98
C LEU A 83 0.38 0.21 5.65
N ALA A 84 0.44 1.09 6.66
CA ALA A 84 0.57 2.53 6.43
C ALA A 84 2.06 2.88 6.29
N ASP A 85 2.34 4.11 5.87
CA ASP A 85 3.74 4.56 5.69
C ASP A 85 4.54 4.47 6.99
N ILE A 86 3.89 4.72 8.13
CA ILE A 86 4.50 4.59 9.46
C ILE A 86 4.89 3.15 9.83
N ASP A 87 4.26 2.16 9.20
CA ASP A 87 4.56 0.72 9.42
C ASP A 87 5.69 0.22 8.49
N THR A 88 6.33 1.13 7.74
CA THR A 88 7.41 0.80 6.79
C THR A 88 8.71 1.49 7.19
N GLN A 89 9.81 0.83 6.90
CA GLN A 89 11.17 1.35 6.99
C GLN A 89 11.82 1.31 5.62
N HIS A 90 12.89 2.07 5.42
CA HIS A 90 13.66 2.04 4.19
C HIS A 90 15.04 1.47 4.45
N GLU A 91 15.44 0.50 3.62
CA GLU A 91 16.75 -0.12 3.67
C GLU A 91 17.45 -0.01 2.32
N GLU A 92 18.73 0.35 2.33
CA GLU A 92 19.56 0.27 1.12
C GLU A 92 19.76 -1.22 0.76
N ARG A 93 19.29 -1.60 -0.42
CA ARG A 93 19.47 -2.97 -0.95
C ARG A 93 20.12 -2.95 -2.32
N ARG A 94 20.77 -4.06 -2.65
CA ARG A 94 21.24 -4.31 -4.01
C ARG A 94 20.05 -4.67 -4.88
N GLY A 95 19.98 -4.05 -6.05
CA GLY A 95 18.96 -4.28 -7.06
C GLY A 95 19.54 -4.17 -8.46
N ILE A 96 18.67 -4.21 -9.42
CA ILE A 96 19.01 -4.05 -10.84
C ILE A 96 18.26 -2.85 -11.42
N PHE A 97 18.83 -2.30 -12.48
CA PHE A 97 18.16 -1.33 -13.34
C PHE A 97 18.21 -1.90 -14.75
N ALA A 98 17.07 -2.40 -15.23
CA ALA A 98 16.97 -3.08 -16.51
C ALA A 98 16.48 -2.10 -17.59
N TYR A 99 17.22 -2.03 -18.70
CA TYR A 99 16.89 -1.22 -19.87
C TYR A 99 16.20 -2.10 -20.91
N ILE A 100 14.93 -1.82 -21.20
CA ILE A 100 14.05 -2.67 -21.98
C ILE A 100 13.50 -1.90 -23.19
N LYS A 101 13.56 -2.51 -24.38
CA LYS A 101 13.03 -1.97 -25.63
C LYS A 101 11.55 -2.26 -25.75
N TYR A 102 10.75 -1.22 -25.95
CA TYR A 102 9.31 -1.32 -26.27
C TYR A 102 9.13 -0.97 -27.75
N PRO A 103 8.96 -1.97 -28.64
CA PRO A 103 8.86 -1.74 -30.08
C PRO A 103 7.66 -0.87 -30.44
N VAL A 104 7.85 0.11 -31.34
CA VAL A 104 6.78 0.98 -31.80
C VAL A 104 5.92 0.26 -32.84
N VAL A 105 4.59 0.25 -32.61
CA VAL A 105 3.63 -0.40 -33.53
C VAL A 105 3.71 0.24 -34.92
N GLY A 106 3.79 -0.61 -35.92
CA GLY A 106 3.89 -0.16 -37.32
C GLY A 106 5.29 0.27 -37.77
N SER A 107 6.31 0.16 -36.92
CA SER A 107 7.72 0.38 -37.30
C SER A 107 8.53 -0.89 -37.06
N LYS A 108 9.50 -1.17 -37.94
CA LYS A 108 10.38 -2.34 -37.78
C LYS A 108 11.58 -2.06 -36.89
N ASP A 109 12.04 -0.82 -36.84
CA ASP A 109 13.34 -0.45 -36.27
C ASP A 109 13.24 0.56 -35.10
N LYS A 110 12.04 1.09 -34.83
CA LYS A 110 11.85 2.08 -33.76
C LYS A 110 11.35 1.41 -32.48
N TYR A 111 11.94 1.82 -31.37
CA TYR A 111 11.52 1.42 -30.04
C TYR A 111 11.66 2.60 -29.06
N ILE A 112 10.94 2.53 -27.96
CA ILE A 112 11.16 3.39 -26.79
C ILE A 112 11.94 2.58 -25.76
N MET A 113 13.08 3.12 -25.31
CA MET A 113 13.85 2.51 -24.23
C MET A 113 13.27 2.92 -22.90
N VAL A 114 12.93 1.94 -22.08
CA VAL A 114 12.43 2.15 -20.71
C VAL A 114 13.40 1.52 -19.72
N ALA A 115 13.68 2.21 -18.61
CA ALA A 115 14.52 1.70 -17.55
C ALA A 115 13.68 1.45 -16.28
N THR A 116 13.87 0.29 -15.64
CA THR A 116 13.09 -0.09 -14.45
C THR A 116 13.89 -0.88 -13.44
N THR A 117 13.63 -0.63 -12.16
CA THR A 117 14.15 -1.46 -11.05
C THR A 117 13.27 -2.69 -10.79
N ARG A 118 12.07 -2.74 -11.40
CA ARG A 118 11.07 -3.79 -11.19
C ARG A 118 10.59 -4.38 -12.52
N PRO A 119 11.43 -5.16 -13.22
CA PRO A 119 11.06 -5.76 -14.52
C PRO A 119 9.76 -6.57 -14.46
N GLU A 120 9.52 -7.31 -13.36
CA GLU A 120 8.36 -8.18 -13.20
C GLU A 120 7.01 -7.44 -13.32
N THR A 121 6.97 -6.17 -12.90
CA THR A 121 5.71 -5.39 -12.97
C THR A 121 5.36 -4.97 -14.38
N MET A 122 6.31 -5.01 -15.35
CA MET A 122 6.02 -4.69 -16.75
C MET A 122 4.89 -5.55 -17.35
N LEU A 123 4.66 -6.75 -16.81
CA LEU A 123 3.55 -7.60 -17.24
C LEU A 123 2.17 -6.96 -16.96
N GLY A 124 2.10 -5.89 -16.17
CA GLY A 124 0.92 -5.11 -15.87
C GLY A 124 0.95 -3.69 -16.45
N ASP A 125 1.88 -3.38 -17.36
CA ASP A 125 1.97 -2.03 -17.93
C ASP A 125 0.76 -1.69 -18.78
N SER A 126 0.27 -0.47 -18.62
CA SER A 126 -0.89 0.07 -19.32
C SER A 126 -0.52 1.20 -20.29
N ALA A 127 0.66 1.79 -20.12
CA ALA A 127 1.19 2.84 -20.99
C ALA A 127 2.70 2.98 -20.84
N VAL A 128 3.32 3.72 -21.76
CA VAL A 128 4.62 4.36 -21.56
C VAL A 128 4.38 5.87 -21.48
N ALA A 129 4.89 6.53 -20.42
CA ALA A 129 4.78 7.98 -20.25
C ALA A 129 6.09 8.67 -20.59
N VAL A 130 5.99 9.83 -21.23
CA VAL A 130 7.12 10.69 -21.60
C VAL A 130 6.78 12.15 -21.28
N ASN A 131 7.78 12.97 -21.05
CA ASN A 131 7.54 14.41 -20.85
C ASN A 131 7.23 15.08 -22.20
N PRO A 132 6.19 15.91 -22.29
CA PRO A 132 5.85 16.62 -23.55
C PRO A 132 6.90 17.63 -23.99
N LYS A 133 7.88 17.97 -23.15
CA LYS A 133 9.00 18.86 -23.48
C LYS A 133 10.25 18.10 -23.90
N ASP A 134 10.24 16.78 -23.85
CA ASP A 134 11.38 15.94 -24.22
C ASP A 134 11.37 15.68 -25.74
N GLU A 135 12.23 16.38 -26.48
CA GLU A 135 12.34 16.30 -27.92
C GLU A 135 12.63 14.89 -28.45
N ARG A 136 13.26 14.02 -27.63
CA ARG A 136 13.57 12.63 -27.99
C ARG A 136 12.33 11.79 -28.25
N TYR A 137 11.20 12.14 -27.64
CA TYR A 137 9.99 11.33 -27.62
C TYR A 137 8.78 11.99 -28.27
N LEU A 138 8.86 13.25 -28.74
CA LEU A 138 7.73 13.98 -29.33
C LEU A 138 7.04 13.20 -30.46
N GLU A 139 7.83 12.54 -31.31
CA GLU A 139 7.28 11.78 -32.44
C GLU A 139 6.48 10.54 -32.02
N PHE A 140 6.62 10.08 -30.78
CA PHE A 140 5.98 8.86 -30.26
C PHE A 140 4.68 9.15 -29.49
N ILE A 141 4.47 10.39 -29.06
CA ILE A 141 3.28 10.78 -28.29
C ILE A 141 2.02 10.46 -29.10
N GLY A 142 1.07 9.74 -28.46
CA GLY A 142 -0.17 9.30 -29.08
C GLY A 142 -0.03 8.05 -29.97
N LYS A 143 1.20 7.57 -30.23
CA LYS A 143 1.41 6.26 -30.86
C LYS A 143 1.26 5.13 -29.85
N LYS A 144 1.39 3.90 -30.33
CA LYS A 144 1.37 2.69 -29.49
C LYS A 144 2.72 1.99 -29.57
N VAL A 145 3.06 1.32 -28.48
CA VAL A 145 4.18 0.38 -28.38
C VAL A 145 3.66 -1.00 -28.04
N LEU A 146 4.42 -2.03 -28.40
CA LEU A 146 4.15 -3.40 -27.98
C LEU A 146 4.76 -3.64 -26.61
N LEU A 147 3.92 -4.03 -25.66
CA LEU A 147 4.36 -4.53 -24.38
C LEU A 147 5.13 -5.85 -24.61
N PRO A 148 6.43 -5.91 -24.28
CA PRO A 148 7.21 -7.11 -24.50
C PRO A 148 6.61 -8.34 -23.81
N ILE A 149 6.90 -9.53 -24.31
CA ILE A 149 6.39 -10.82 -23.80
C ILE A 149 4.88 -11.02 -24.04
N GLN A 150 4.05 -10.04 -23.73
CA GLN A 150 2.59 -10.15 -23.90
C GLN A 150 2.11 -9.76 -25.30
N ASN A 151 2.92 -9.05 -26.08
CA ASN A 151 2.57 -8.51 -27.39
C ASN A 151 1.27 -7.69 -27.42
N LYS A 152 0.91 -7.09 -26.27
CA LYS A 152 -0.24 -6.19 -26.12
C LYS A 152 0.15 -4.77 -26.57
N GLU A 153 -0.71 -4.12 -27.32
CA GLU A 153 -0.51 -2.72 -27.66
C GLU A 153 -0.88 -1.82 -26.49
N ILE A 154 0.03 -0.94 -26.07
CA ILE A 154 -0.20 0.07 -25.03
C ILE A 154 0.15 1.47 -25.57
N PRO A 155 -0.56 2.54 -25.15
CA PRO A 155 -0.34 3.89 -25.65
C PRO A 155 0.95 4.52 -25.09
N VAL A 156 1.51 5.45 -25.85
CA VAL A 156 2.50 6.41 -25.37
C VAL A 156 1.78 7.69 -24.98
N ILE A 157 1.82 8.06 -23.71
CA ILE A 157 1.15 9.23 -23.15
C ILE A 157 2.15 10.34 -22.82
N ALA A 158 1.70 11.58 -22.83
CA ALA A 158 2.49 12.74 -22.44
C ALA A 158 2.07 13.22 -21.04
N ASP A 159 3.03 13.34 -20.13
CA ASP A 159 2.79 13.90 -18.80
C ASP A 159 3.98 14.73 -18.29
N GLU A 160 3.72 15.93 -17.80
CA GLU A 160 4.75 16.85 -17.31
C GLU A 160 5.43 16.38 -16.02
N SER A 161 4.83 15.42 -15.31
CA SER A 161 5.41 14.84 -14.09
C SER A 161 6.57 13.87 -14.37
N VAL A 162 6.76 13.46 -15.62
CA VAL A 162 7.88 12.58 -16.00
C VAL A 162 9.17 13.38 -16.01
N ASP A 163 10.14 12.93 -15.22
CA ASP A 163 11.49 13.50 -15.16
C ASP A 163 12.30 13.05 -16.39
N MET A 164 12.72 14.02 -17.22
CA MET A 164 13.46 13.78 -18.46
C MET A 164 14.89 13.27 -18.23
N GLU A 165 15.45 13.50 -17.04
CA GLU A 165 16.81 13.11 -16.69
C GLU A 165 16.86 11.79 -15.94
N MET A 166 15.74 11.31 -15.44
CA MET A 166 15.68 10.05 -14.72
C MET A 166 15.64 8.85 -15.67
N GLY A 167 16.65 8.00 -15.60
CA GLY A 167 16.77 6.80 -16.45
C GLY A 167 16.89 7.17 -17.92
N THR A 168 15.89 6.80 -18.72
CA THR A 168 15.81 7.12 -20.14
C THR A 168 14.96 8.34 -20.45
N GLY A 169 14.26 8.91 -19.46
CA GLY A 169 13.25 9.94 -19.67
C GLY A 169 11.90 9.38 -20.14
N ALA A 170 11.82 8.07 -20.40
CA ALA A 170 10.56 7.36 -20.66
C ALA A 170 10.28 6.37 -19.52
N VAL A 171 9.08 6.40 -18.99
CA VAL A 171 8.67 5.61 -17.83
C VAL A 171 7.55 4.65 -18.20
N LYS A 172 7.70 3.37 -17.85
CA LYS A 172 6.58 2.42 -17.94
C LYS A 172 5.55 2.75 -16.86
N VAL A 173 4.29 2.66 -17.18
CA VAL A 173 3.18 2.98 -16.27
C VAL A 173 2.44 1.72 -15.87
N THR A 174 2.58 1.33 -14.60
CA THR A 174 1.92 0.15 -13.99
C THR A 174 1.00 0.59 -12.86
N PRO A 175 -0.22 1.05 -13.14
CA PRO A 175 -1.09 1.68 -12.14
C PRO A 175 -1.44 0.80 -10.93
N ALA A 176 -1.33 -0.53 -11.06
CA ALA A 176 -1.62 -1.45 -9.96
C ALA A 176 -0.48 -1.60 -8.94
N HIS A 177 0.76 -1.19 -9.28
CA HIS A 177 1.96 -1.54 -8.52
C HIS A 177 2.91 -0.36 -8.23
N SER A 178 2.48 0.86 -8.51
CA SER A 178 3.21 2.09 -8.19
C SER A 178 2.22 3.20 -7.82
N PRO A 179 2.35 3.87 -6.67
CA PRO A 179 1.48 4.99 -6.28
C PRO A 179 1.50 6.13 -7.30
N ILE A 180 2.67 6.45 -7.87
CA ILE A 180 2.83 7.48 -8.90
C ILE A 180 2.09 7.06 -10.16
N ASP A 181 2.28 5.82 -10.61
CA ASP A 181 1.63 5.31 -11.82
C ASP A 181 0.11 5.18 -11.64
N PHE A 182 -0.36 4.96 -10.41
CA PHE A 182 -1.80 4.94 -10.11
C PHE A 182 -2.46 6.30 -10.35
N GLU A 183 -1.80 7.39 -9.93
CA GLU A 183 -2.31 8.74 -10.18
C GLU A 183 -2.21 9.08 -11.68
N LEU A 184 -1.14 8.69 -12.37
CA LEU A 184 -1.05 8.79 -13.85
C LEU A 184 -2.16 7.98 -14.52
N GLY A 185 -2.41 6.76 -14.03
CA GLY A 185 -3.48 5.90 -14.52
C GLY A 185 -4.86 6.54 -14.42
N LYS A 186 -5.16 7.18 -13.29
CA LYS A 186 -6.41 7.94 -13.11
C LYS A 186 -6.49 9.14 -14.06
N LYS A 187 -5.41 9.94 -14.11
CA LYS A 187 -5.35 11.16 -14.93
C LYS A 187 -5.57 10.87 -16.42
N HIS A 188 -4.99 9.78 -16.90
CA HIS A 188 -5.04 9.37 -18.31
C HIS A 188 -6.07 8.27 -18.60
N ASN A 189 -6.90 7.89 -17.62
CA ASN A 189 -7.92 6.84 -17.74
C ASN A 189 -7.35 5.51 -18.26
N LEU A 190 -6.20 5.09 -17.73
CA LEU A 190 -5.53 3.85 -18.12
C LEU A 190 -6.14 2.63 -17.45
N GLU A 191 -6.00 1.49 -18.11
CA GLU A 191 -6.38 0.20 -17.53
C GLU A 191 -5.51 -0.12 -16.30
N ILE A 192 -6.13 -0.65 -15.24
CA ILE A 192 -5.45 -1.07 -14.03
C ILE A 192 -5.30 -2.59 -14.06
N VAL A 193 -4.09 -3.07 -14.37
CA VAL A 193 -3.79 -4.49 -14.52
C VAL A 193 -3.00 -4.98 -13.31
N ASN A 194 -3.66 -5.77 -12.45
CA ASN A 194 -3.01 -6.35 -11.27
C ASN A 194 -2.28 -7.64 -11.63
N VAL A 195 -0.97 -7.68 -11.40
CA VAL A 195 -0.11 -8.83 -11.71
C VAL A 195 0.62 -9.42 -10.49
N ILE A 196 0.42 -8.85 -9.29
CA ILE A 196 0.99 -9.35 -8.04
C ILE A 196 -0.13 -9.44 -7.00
N ASN A 197 -0.26 -10.58 -6.33
CA ASN A 197 -1.24 -10.78 -5.26
C ASN A 197 -0.72 -10.39 -3.87
N GLU A 198 -1.59 -10.48 -2.85
CA GLU A 198 -1.25 -10.13 -1.46
C GLU A 198 -0.16 -11.04 -0.84
N GLU A 199 0.18 -12.15 -1.47
CA GLU A 199 1.26 -13.05 -1.07
C GLU A 199 2.58 -12.74 -1.79
N GLY A 200 2.66 -11.65 -2.59
CA GLY A 200 3.83 -11.29 -3.38
C GLY A 200 4.09 -12.28 -4.54
N LYS A 201 3.05 -12.96 -5.01
CA LYS A 201 3.13 -13.92 -6.11
C LYS A 201 2.51 -13.36 -7.37
N MET A 202 3.15 -13.65 -8.50
CA MET A 202 2.66 -13.24 -9.81
C MET A 202 1.30 -13.90 -10.13
N THR A 203 0.35 -13.10 -10.61
CA THR A 203 -1.05 -13.52 -10.83
C THR A 203 -1.66 -12.77 -12.02
N GLY A 204 -2.96 -12.94 -12.24
CA GLY A 204 -3.71 -12.21 -13.28
C GLY A 204 -3.54 -12.79 -14.67
N ASP A 205 -3.77 -11.94 -15.68
CA ASP A 205 -3.66 -12.33 -17.10
C ASP A 205 -2.25 -12.12 -17.61
N ILE A 206 -1.36 -13.02 -17.21
CA ILE A 206 0.05 -13.07 -17.61
C ILE A 206 0.39 -14.48 -18.12
N PRO A 207 1.49 -14.64 -18.89
CA PRO A 207 1.89 -15.95 -19.39
C PRO A 207 2.08 -16.98 -18.26
N LYS A 208 1.59 -18.19 -18.47
CA LYS A 208 1.55 -19.26 -17.44
C LYS A 208 2.89 -19.51 -16.75
N LYS A 209 4.00 -19.37 -17.49
CA LYS A 209 5.36 -19.60 -16.96
C LYS A 209 5.77 -18.64 -15.84
N TYR A 210 5.11 -17.49 -15.70
CA TYR A 210 5.38 -16.51 -14.64
C TYR A 210 4.40 -16.62 -13.46
N LYS A 211 3.20 -17.22 -13.67
CA LYS A 211 2.18 -17.35 -12.61
C LYS A 211 2.70 -18.13 -11.42
N GLY A 212 2.46 -17.60 -10.22
CA GLY A 212 2.85 -18.22 -8.96
C GLY A 212 4.32 -18.01 -8.55
N LEU A 213 5.17 -17.46 -9.42
CA LEU A 213 6.52 -17.05 -9.03
C LEU A 213 6.46 -15.89 -8.03
N ASP A 214 7.47 -15.78 -7.17
CA ASP A 214 7.71 -14.55 -6.44
C ASP A 214 8.30 -13.48 -7.37
N THR A 215 8.24 -12.21 -6.95
CA THR A 215 8.65 -11.06 -7.77
C THR A 215 10.12 -11.14 -8.20
N ILE A 216 11.02 -11.60 -7.33
CA ILE A 216 12.46 -11.72 -7.63
C ILE A 216 12.72 -12.79 -8.68
N SER A 217 12.11 -13.98 -8.49
CA SER A 217 12.23 -15.09 -9.44
C SER A 217 11.61 -14.72 -10.80
N CYS A 218 10.49 -14.02 -10.79
CA CYS A 218 9.85 -13.54 -12.02
C CYS A 218 10.74 -12.50 -12.74
N SER A 219 11.26 -11.53 -12.02
CA SER A 219 12.16 -10.51 -12.56
C SER A 219 13.36 -11.15 -13.28
N LYS A 220 14.03 -12.11 -12.63
CA LYS A 220 15.15 -12.84 -13.22
C LYS A 220 14.76 -13.58 -14.50
N GLN A 221 13.71 -14.39 -14.45
CA GLN A 221 13.25 -15.16 -15.60
C GLN A 221 12.79 -14.26 -16.75
N LEU A 222 12.16 -13.13 -16.43
CA LEU A 222 11.70 -12.16 -17.42
C LEU A 222 12.89 -11.50 -18.14
N CYS A 223 13.94 -11.10 -17.42
CA CYS A 223 15.14 -10.54 -18.02
C CYS A 223 15.83 -11.55 -18.96
N GLU A 224 15.93 -12.84 -18.55
CA GLU A 224 16.47 -13.89 -19.41
C GLU A 224 15.65 -14.08 -20.70
N ASP A 225 14.33 -13.96 -20.60
CA ASP A 225 13.45 -14.11 -21.76
C ASP A 225 13.47 -12.87 -22.68
N LEU A 226 13.60 -11.67 -22.13
CA LEU A 226 13.78 -10.43 -22.87
C LEU A 226 15.12 -10.41 -23.61
N ASP A 227 16.18 -10.91 -22.98
CA ASP A 227 17.51 -11.04 -23.63
C ASP A 227 17.46 -11.96 -24.84
N LYS A 228 16.83 -13.15 -24.71
CA LYS A 228 16.63 -14.08 -25.83
C LYS A 228 15.84 -13.46 -27.02
N LEU A 229 14.95 -12.50 -26.71
CA LEU A 229 14.17 -11.79 -27.73
C LEU A 229 14.89 -10.57 -28.30
N GLY A 230 16.09 -10.22 -27.79
CA GLY A 230 16.83 -9.02 -28.18
C GLY A 230 16.18 -7.71 -27.70
N LEU A 231 15.29 -7.79 -26.71
CA LEU A 231 14.55 -6.68 -26.15
C LEU A 231 15.14 -6.14 -24.84
N LEU A 232 16.12 -6.82 -24.26
CA LEU A 232 16.91 -6.34 -23.15
C LEU A 232 18.20 -5.71 -23.68
N GLU A 233 18.44 -4.44 -23.36
CA GLU A 233 19.67 -3.76 -23.78
C GLU A 233 20.78 -3.92 -22.77
N GLU A 234 20.46 -3.68 -21.50
CA GLU A 234 21.45 -3.69 -20.43
C GLU A 234 20.80 -3.99 -19.07
N ILE A 235 21.56 -4.58 -18.16
CA ILE A 235 21.25 -4.66 -16.73
C ILE A 235 22.40 -4.00 -15.95
N GLN A 236 22.10 -2.93 -15.24
CA GLN A 236 23.01 -2.28 -14.32
C GLN A 236 22.72 -2.71 -12.89
N ASN A 237 23.77 -3.09 -12.15
CA ASN A 237 23.65 -3.33 -10.72
C ASN A 237 23.63 -1.99 -9.98
N ILE A 238 22.60 -1.77 -9.17
CA ILE A 238 22.43 -0.55 -8.41
C ILE A 238 22.26 -0.84 -6.92
N LYS A 239 22.42 0.19 -6.11
CA LYS A 239 21.93 0.25 -4.75
C LYS A 239 20.79 1.25 -4.72
N HIS A 240 19.68 0.87 -4.13
CA HIS A 240 18.51 1.72 -3.99
C HIS A 240 17.80 1.47 -2.66
N GLU A 241 17.03 2.44 -2.21
CA GLU A 241 16.20 2.29 -1.05
C GLU A 241 14.95 1.44 -1.38
N VAL A 242 14.71 0.44 -0.54
CA VAL A 242 13.56 -0.45 -0.64
C VAL A 242 12.74 -0.31 0.62
N ALA A 243 11.45 -0.05 0.47
CA ALA A 243 10.52 -0.05 1.58
C ALA A 243 10.34 -1.49 2.10
N VAL A 244 10.47 -1.67 3.41
CA VAL A 244 10.35 -2.95 4.11
C VAL A 244 9.36 -2.83 5.27
N CYS A 245 8.73 -3.94 5.60
CA CYS A 245 7.85 -4.05 6.76
C CYS A 245 8.63 -3.86 8.06
N GLU A 246 8.25 -2.93 8.94
CA GLU A 246 8.92 -2.70 10.22
C GLU A 246 9.00 -3.93 11.14
N ARG A 247 8.04 -4.88 10.98
CA ARG A 247 7.92 -6.08 11.84
C ARG A 247 8.80 -7.24 11.41
N CYS A 248 9.01 -7.42 10.11
CA CYS A 248 9.69 -8.63 9.60
C CYS A 248 10.74 -8.35 8.54
N LEU A 249 10.97 -7.07 8.19
CA LEU A 249 11.96 -6.60 7.21
C LEU A 249 11.79 -7.19 5.80
N THR A 250 10.61 -7.76 5.52
CA THR A 250 10.26 -8.22 4.18
C THR A 250 9.95 -7.01 3.30
N PRO A 251 10.46 -6.94 2.05
CA PRO A 251 10.06 -5.93 1.09
C PRO A 251 8.56 -5.88 0.94
N VAL A 252 8.00 -4.67 0.91
CA VAL A 252 6.57 -4.49 0.74
C VAL A 252 6.21 -4.43 -0.73
N GLU A 253 5.00 -4.90 -1.06
CA GLU A 253 4.44 -4.85 -2.40
C GLU A 253 3.33 -3.81 -2.45
N PRO A 254 3.47 -2.73 -3.25
CA PRO A 254 2.36 -1.84 -3.54
C PRO A 254 1.35 -2.57 -4.41
N ILE A 255 0.13 -2.74 -3.90
CA ILE A 255 -0.98 -3.39 -4.61
C ILE A 255 -2.28 -2.65 -4.39
N ILE A 256 -3.23 -2.83 -5.30
CA ILE A 256 -4.58 -2.28 -5.15
C ILE A 256 -5.42 -3.18 -4.26
N SER A 257 -5.93 -2.63 -3.17
CA SER A 257 -6.79 -3.33 -2.23
C SER A 257 -7.91 -2.44 -1.70
N ASN A 258 -9.03 -3.07 -1.33
CA ASN A 258 -10.12 -2.39 -0.64
C ASN A 258 -9.78 -2.27 0.83
N GLN A 259 -9.57 -1.04 1.30
CA GLN A 259 -9.20 -0.77 2.68
C GLN A 259 -10.09 0.32 3.29
N TRP A 260 -10.07 0.42 4.62
CA TRP A 260 -10.70 1.51 5.34
C TRP A 260 -9.70 2.65 5.54
N TYR A 261 -10.16 3.85 5.23
CA TYR A 261 -9.37 5.08 5.31
C TYR A 261 -10.02 6.10 6.22
N LEU A 262 -9.18 6.88 6.89
CA LEU A 262 -9.56 8.11 7.57
C LEU A 262 -9.08 9.30 6.73
N ASN A 263 -10.02 10.15 6.30
CA ASN A 263 -9.69 11.44 5.67
C ASN A 263 -9.22 12.42 6.73
N VAL A 264 -7.92 12.49 6.91
CA VAL A 264 -7.26 13.34 7.92
C VAL A 264 -7.01 14.77 7.43
N ASN A 265 -7.21 15.07 6.15
CA ASN A 265 -6.85 16.36 5.55
C ASN A 265 -7.58 17.54 6.18
N GLN A 266 -8.88 17.38 6.47
CA GLN A 266 -9.66 18.43 7.14
C GLN A 266 -9.21 18.67 8.59
N LEU A 267 -8.81 17.62 9.28
CA LEU A 267 -8.30 17.67 10.65
C LEU A 267 -6.92 18.31 10.68
N ALA A 268 -6.04 17.90 9.77
CA ALA A 268 -4.69 18.43 9.61
C ALA A 268 -4.70 19.93 9.27
N LYS A 269 -5.64 20.37 8.42
CA LYS A 269 -5.80 21.81 8.10
C LYS A 269 -6.06 22.64 9.36
N LYS A 270 -6.97 22.22 10.24
CA LYS A 270 -7.25 22.91 11.50
C LYS A 270 -6.02 22.96 12.41
N ALA A 271 -5.27 21.86 12.51
CA ALA A 271 -4.03 21.81 13.29
C ALA A 271 -2.96 22.73 12.70
N LEU A 272 -2.81 22.75 11.38
CA LEU A 272 -1.88 23.65 10.68
C LEU A 272 -2.23 25.12 10.88
N ASP A 273 -3.50 25.48 10.80
CA ASP A 273 -3.99 26.85 11.03
C ASP A 273 -3.66 27.30 12.48
N SER A 274 -3.84 26.43 13.47
CA SER A 274 -3.49 26.69 14.88
C SER A 274 -1.99 26.86 15.10
N LEU A 275 -1.15 26.10 14.37
CA LEU A 275 0.31 26.28 14.38
C LEU A 275 0.72 27.62 13.75
N LYS A 276 0.17 27.94 12.58
CA LYS A 276 0.50 29.19 11.84
C LYS A 276 0.03 30.45 12.57
N SER A 277 -1.10 30.36 13.26
CA SER A 277 -1.61 31.48 14.11
C SER A 277 -0.82 31.66 15.42
N GLY A 278 -0.02 30.67 15.83
CA GLY A 278 0.71 30.67 17.09
C GLY A 278 -0.14 30.29 18.32
N GLU A 279 -1.39 29.89 18.13
CA GLU A 279 -2.26 29.34 19.18
C GLU A 279 -1.65 28.07 19.77
N THR A 280 -1.14 27.16 18.91
CA THR A 280 -0.32 26.02 19.30
C THR A 280 1.15 26.32 19.08
N LYS A 281 1.99 26.06 20.10
CA LYS A 281 3.44 26.31 20.06
C LYS A 281 4.21 25.00 20.10
N VAL A 282 5.20 24.87 19.23
CA VAL A 282 6.10 23.69 19.19
C VAL A 282 7.40 24.04 19.93
N ILE A 283 7.80 23.18 20.85
CA ILE A 283 9.04 23.30 21.62
C ILE A 283 9.88 22.04 21.43
N PRO A 284 11.11 22.12 20.94
CA PRO A 284 11.81 23.32 20.50
C PRO A 284 11.27 23.87 19.17
N LYS A 285 11.33 25.19 18.98
CA LYS A 285 10.77 25.88 17.81
C LYS A 285 11.29 25.36 16.47
N GLY A 286 12.50 24.81 16.44
CA GLY A 286 13.10 24.21 15.23
C GLY A 286 12.31 23.05 14.64
N GLN A 287 11.46 22.38 15.41
CA GLN A 287 10.62 21.25 14.95
C GLN A 287 9.31 21.72 14.30
N GLN A 288 8.95 22.99 14.43
CA GLN A 288 7.68 23.51 13.92
C GLN A 288 7.57 23.32 12.41
N ARG A 289 8.63 23.64 11.65
CA ARG A 289 8.63 23.51 10.19
C ARG A 289 8.44 22.08 9.70
N ALA A 290 9.05 21.11 10.40
CA ALA A 290 8.86 19.70 10.07
C ALA A 290 7.41 19.25 10.29
N LEU A 291 6.77 19.71 11.38
CA LEU A 291 5.37 19.42 11.68
C LEU A 291 4.41 20.10 10.69
N GLU A 292 4.68 21.35 10.31
CA GLU A 292 3.91 22.05 9.27
C GLU A 292 3.99 21.31 7.94
N PHE A 293 5.20 20.93 7.51
CA PHE A 293 5.41 20.14 6.29
C PHE A 293 4.66 18.81 6.34
N PHE A 294 4.66 18.10 7.48
CA PHE A 294 3.90 16.88 7.66
C PHE A 294 2.41 17.10 7.46
N TYR A 295 1.81 18.12 8.07
CA TYR A 295 0.38 18.42 7.91
C TYR A 295 0.02 18.91 6.51
N GLU A 296 0.91 19.63 5.83
CA GLU A 296 0.68 20.10 4.45
C GLU A 296 0.65 18.93 3.44
N ASN A 297 1.38 17.86 3.72
CA ASN A 297 1.53 16.70 2.82
C ASN A 297 0.82 15.43 3.31
N ILE A 298 0.02 15.52 4.38
CA ILE A 298 -0.62 14.34 4.96
C ILE A 298 -1.58 13.69 3.98
N GLN A 299 -1.47 12.36 3.86
CA GLN A 299 -2.34 11.54 3.03
C GLN A 299 -3.45 10.89 3.85
N PRO A 300 -4.57 10.48 3.23
CA PRO A 300 -5.59 9.67 3.92
C PRO A 300 -4.97 8.43 4.56
N TRP A 301 -5.23 8.27 5.85
CA TRP A 301 -4.63 7.19 6.63
C TRP A 301 -5.37 5.87 6.44
N CYS A 302 -4.68 4.84 5.97
CA CYS A 302 -5.19 3.47 5.96
C CYS A 302 -5.24 2.93 7.39
N ILE A 303 -6.45 2.73 7.92
CA ILE A 303 -6.67 2.26 9.30
C ILE A 303 -6.90 0.76 9.41
N SER A 304 -7.17 0.06 8.31
CA SER A 304 -7.41 -1.37 8.32
C SER A 304 -6.12 -2.18 8.23
N ARG A 305 -6.06 -3.25 9.01
CA ARG A 305 -4.99 -4.24 9.02
C ARG A 305 -5.62 -5.63 9.07
N GLN A 306 -5.03 -6.62 8.40
CA GLN A 306 -5.48 -8.01 8.40
C GLN A 306 -4.80 -8.79 9.55
N LEU A 307 -4.55 -8.11 10.65
CA LEU A 307 -4.02 -8.71 11.87
C LEU A 307 -5.16 -9.25 12.74
N TRP A 308 -4.93 -10.38 13.41
CA TRP A 308 -5.92 -10.95 14.32
C TRP A 308 -5.84 -10.36 15.74
N TRP A 309 -4.69 -9.85 16.10
CA TRP A 309 -4.47 -9.16 17.36
C TRP A 309 -4.73 -7.66 17.20
N GLY A 310 -5.64 -7.12 17.98
CA GLY A 310 -5.99 -5.69 17.98
C GLY A 310 -7.50 -5.44 18.02
N GLN A 311 -7.86 -4.16 17.96
CA GLN A 311 -9.26 -3.69 17.84
C GLN A 311 -9.84 -4.11 16.49
N ARG A 312 -11.05 -4.65 16.49
CA ARG A 312 -11.78 -4.93 15.24
C ARG A 312 -12.39 -3.64 14.71
N ILE A 313 -12.38 -3.45 13.39
CA ILE A 313 -13.22 -2.44 12.76
C ILE A 313 -14.68 -2.89 12.93
N PRO A 314 -15.55 -2.05 13.54
CA PRO A 314 -16.92 -2.45 13.88
C PRO A 314 -17.85 -2.38 12.65
N VAL A 315 -17.51 -3.14 11.60
CA VAL A 315 -18.26 -3.23 10.35
C VAL A 315 -18.43 -4.69 9.97
N TRP A 316 -19.67 -5.07 9.72
CA TRP A 316 -20.06 -6.41 9.27
C TRP A 316 -20.47 -6.36 7.81
N TYR A 317 -20.06 -7.35 7.07
CA TYR A 317 -20.40 -7.50 5.66
C TYR A 317 -21.40 -8.62 5.50
N SER A 318 -22.58 -8.34 4.98
CA SER A 318 -23.51 -9.38 4.55
C SER A 318 -23.31 -9.66 3.05
N GLY A 319 -23.32 -10.92 2.66
CA GLY A 319 -23.33 -11.36 1.26
C GLY A 319 -24.62 -11.07 0.52
N GLY A 320 -25.51 -10.26 1.08
CA GLY A 320 -26.80 -9.90 0.49
C GLY A 320 -27.75 -9.22 1.46
N LYS A 321 -28.97 -9.00 0.95
CA LYS A 321 -30.08 -8.31 1.59
C LYS A 321 -30.55 -8.93 2.93
N LYS A 322 -30.26 -10.21 3.17
CA LYS A 322 -30.81 -10.98 4.30
C LYS A 322 -30.54 -10.42 5.70
N VAL A 323 -29.30 -9.99 6.01
CA VAL A 323 -28.99 -9.45 7.35
C VAL A 323 -29.69 -8.12 7.58
N TYR A 324 -29.70 -7.26 6.57
CA TYR A 324 -30.35 -5.95 6.66
C TYR A 324 -31.87 -6.10 6.78
N ASP A 325 -32.47 -6.97 5.98
CA ASP A 325 -33.91 -7.25 6.03
C ASP A 325 -34.29 -7.86 7.38
N TRP A 326 -33.50 -8.84 7.88
CA TRP A 326 -33.73 -9.46 9.19
C TRP A 326 -33.64 -8.45 10.34
N LEU A 327 -32.64 -7.54 10.32
CA LEU A 327 -32.50 -6.49 11.34
C LEU A 327 -33.70 -5.51 11.31
N ASN A 328 -34.21 -5.17 10.13
CA ASN A 328 -35.39 -4.33 9.99
C ASN A 328 -36.69 -5.02 10.49
N GLU A 329 -36.74 -6.34 10.33
CA GLU A 329 -37.91 -7.14 10.80
C GLU A 329 -37.84 -7.48 12.29
N ASN A 330 -36.65 -7.39 12.89
CA ASN A 330 -36.37 -7.73 14.29
C ASN A 330 -35.81 -6.53 15.05
N GLU A 331 -36.66 -5.53 15.26
CA GLU A 331 -36.30 -4.28 15.95
C GLU A 331 -35.75 -4.57 17.35
N GLY A 332 -34.60 -3.98 17.66
CA GLY A 332 -33.86 -4.19 18.91
C GLY A 332 -32.93 -5.41 18.95
N LYS A 333 -32.88 -6.22 17.90
CA LYS A 333 -31.88 -7.29 17.71
C LYS A 333 -30.59 -6.75 17.14
N THR A 334 -29.52 -7.52 17.29
CA THR A 334 -28.16 -7.17 16.84
C THR A 334 -27.65 -8.15 15.78
N VAL A 335 -26.57 -7.81 15.10
CA VAL A 335 -25.88 -8.74 14.17
C VAL A 335 -25.46 -10.04 14.88
N LYS A 336 -25.11 -9.96 16.17
CA LYS A 336 -24.75 -11.13 16.96
C LYS A 336 -25.94 -12.08 17.14
N ASP A 337 -27.13 -11.54 17.32
CA ASP A 337 -28.36 -12.34 17.40
C ASP A 337 -28.65 -13.04 16.07
N PHE A 338 -28.43 -12.35 14.94
CA PHE A 338 -28.50 -12.95 13.61
C PHE A 338 -27.50 -14.11 13.44
N GLU A 339 -26.22 -13.90 13.80
CA GLU A 339 -25.18 -14.94 13.73
C GLU A 339 -25.48 -16.18 14.58
N THR A 340 -26.28 -16.01 15.64
CA THR A 340 -26.68 -17.11 16.52
C THR A 340 -27.86 -17.90 15.97
N GLU A 341 -28.71 -17.26 15.14
CA GLU A 341 -29.91 -17.87 14.55
C GLU A 341 -29.61 -18.59 13.22
N PHE A 342 -28.55 -18.20 12.49
CA PHE A 342 -28.15 -18.71 11.19
C PHE A 342 -26.68 -19.13 11.13
#